data_3b2963d8d2a2ed7e78a5138edb223fb6
#
_entry.id   3b2963d8d2a2ed7e78a5138edb223fb6
#
_cell.length_a   1.000
_cell.length_b   1.000
_cell.length_c   1.000
_cell.angle_alpha   90.00
_cell.angle_beta   90.00
_cell.angle_gamma   90.00
#
_symmetry.space_group_name_H-M   'P 1'
#
loop_
_entity.id
_entity.type
_entity.pdbx_description
1 polymer ?
#
loop_
_entity_poly.entity_id
_entity_poly.type
_entity_poly.pdbx_seq_one_letter_code
_entity_poly.pdbx_strand_id
1 'polypeptide(L)'
;MSHRFRPRLALALIVIASLALTACNKTVKRVSEPAASVQELTVRADGSWTVALRLQNFSSMPMTFDNVSLQLKVSDEDAGQLQLKPALSIGGVSADVVNVDIKPSSGARLVMADALAGNRTLGYSLKGTVSATPQEKKQRTFEIDSRSTLNQAPGLPGVLR
;
A
#
# COMPACT_ATOMS: atom_id res chain seq x y z
N MET A 1 -39.69 -17.88 -55.69
CA MET A 1 -40.01 -16.84 -54.67
C MET A 1 -38.71 -16.17 -54.28
N SER A 2 -38.40 -15.00 -54.83
CA SER A 2 -37.16 -14.26 -54.55
C SER A 2 -37.42 -13.27 -53.42
N HIS A 3 -36.92 -13.54 -52.23
CA HIS A 3 -36.90 -12.59 -51.15
C HIS A 3 -35.93 -11.44 -51.46
N ARG A 4 -36.47 -10.32 -51.92
CA ARG A 4 -35.72 -9.07 -52.04
C ARG A 4 -35.45 -8.56 -50.65
N PHE A 5 -34.28 -8.92 -50.07
CA PHE A 5 -33.77 -8.37 -48.81
C PHE A 5 -33.60 -6.85 -49.00
N ARG A 6 -34.36 -6.06 -48.24
CA ARG A 6 -34.34 -4.60 -48.35
C ARG A 6 -33.03 -4.09 -47.68
N PRO A 7 -32.07 -3.57 -48.47
CA PRO A 7 -30.75 -3.19 -47.96
C PRO A 7 -30.81 -2.10 -46.85
N ARG A 8 -31.91 -1.35 -46.82
CA ARG A 8 -32.17 -0.34 -45.82
C ARG A 8 -32.39 -0.94 -44.40
N LEU A 9 -32.96 -2.13 -44.31
CA LEU A 9 -33.18 -2.82 -43.03
C LEU A 9 -31.89 -3.40 -42.47
N ALA A 10 -31.05 -3.93 -43.35
CA ALA A 10 -29.71 -4.42 -42.96
C ALA A 10 -28.80 -3.30 -42.47
N LEU A 11 -28.84 -2.12 -43.10
CA LEU A 11 -28.06 -0.97 -42.70
C LEU A 11 -28.49 -0.44 -41.35
N ALA A 12 -29.81 -0.39 -41.07
CA ALA A 12 -30.35 0.03 -39.76
C ALA A 12 -29.94 -0.92 -38.62
N LEU A 13 -29.93 -2.23 -38.85
CA LEU A 13 -29.48 -3.22 -37.86
C LEU A 13 -27.98 -3.12 -37.54
N ILE A 14 -27.14 -2.82 -38.53
CA ILE A 14 -25.71 -2.64 -38.33
C ILE A 14 -25.43 -1.37 -37.51
N VAL A 15 -26.16 -0.27 -37.73
CA VAL A 15 -26.01 0.97 -36.96
C VAL A 15 -26.45 0.78 -35.51
N ILE A 16 -27.53 0.05 -35.26
CA ILE A 16 -28.02 -0.25 -33.89
C ILE A 16 -27.02 -1.16 -33.17
N ALA A 17 -26.45 -2.17 -33.84
CA ALA A 17 -25.44 -3.05 -33.26
C ALA A 17 -24.14 -2.30 -32.90
N SER A 18 -23.70 -1.34 -33.72
CA SER A 18 -22.51 -0.54 -33.43
C SER A 18 -22.71 0.45 -32.27
N LEU A 19 -23.91 1.00 -32.07
CA LEU A 19 -24.22 1.82 -30.91
C LEU A 19 -24.28 1.01 -29.59
N ALA A 20 -24.68 -0.26 -29.65
CA ALA A 20 -24.74 -1.11 -28.44
C ALA A 20 -23.35 -1.50 -27.92
N LEU A 21 -22.31 -1.52 -28.76
CA LEU A 21 -20.93 -1.85 -28.38
C LEU A 21 -20.20 -0.73 -27.63
N THR A 22 -20.71 0.51 -27.68
CA THR A 22 -20.09 1.66 -26.97
C THR A 22 -20.62 1.85 -25.54
N ALA A 23 -21.63 1.09 -25.11
CA ALA A 23 -22.33 1.32 -23.83
C ALA A 23 -21.62 0.71 -22.58
N CYS A 24 -20.50 -0.01 -22.71
CA CYS A 24 -19.90 -0.77 -21.61
C CYS A 24 -18.59 -0.18 -21.05
N ASN A 25 -18.43 1.13 -20.97
CA ASN A 25 -17.19 1.72 -20.41
C ASN A 25 -17.44 2.59 -19.16
N LYS A 26 -18.28 2.13 -18.22
CA LYS A 26 -18.31 2.71 -16.88
C LYS A 26 -17.20 2.08 -16.06
N THR A 27 -16.05 2.76 -15.94
CA THR A 27 -15.02 2.40 -14.97
C THR A 27 -15.63 2.45 -13.57
N VAL A 28 -15.76 1.29 -12.93
CA VAL A 28 -16.32 1.19 -11.57
C VAL A 28 -15.32 1.82 -10.59
N LYS A 29 -15.68 2.98 -10.02
CA LYS A 29 -14.89 3.67 -8.99
C LYS A 29 -15.09 2.96 -7.64
N ARG A 30 -14.20 2.02 -7.31
CA ARG A 30 -14.21 1.26 -6.06
C ARG A 30 -13.17 1.81 -5.10
N VAL A 31 -13.56 2.08 -3.85
CA VAL A 31 -12.66 2.38 -2.73
C VAL A 31 -12.45 1.10 -1.94
N SER A 32 -11.20 0.69 -1.79
CA SER A 32 -10.76 -0.45 -0.99
C SER A 32 -9.90 0.04 0.18
N GLU A 33 -9.81 -0.75 1.23
CA GLU A 33 -8.91 -0.47 2.34
C GLU A 33 -7.46 -0.49 1.86
N PRO A 34 -6.64 0.52 2.23
CA PRO A 34 -5.23 0.52 1.93
C PRO A 34 -4.49 -0.47 2.84
N ALA A 35 -3.26 -0.82 2.46
CA ALA A 35 -2.37 -1.57 3.32
C ALA A 35 -1.09 -0.78 3.61
N ALA A 36 -0.45 -1.14 4.74
CA ALA A 36 0.87 -0.66 5.10
C ALA A 36 1.76 -1.85 5.47
N SER A 37 3.02 -1.81 5.02
CA SER A 37 4.03 -2.82 5.34
C SER A 37 5.40 -2.18 5.42
N VAL A 38 6.32 -2.80 6.16
CA VAL A 38 7.74 -2.41 6.15
C VAL A 38 8.39 -3.02 4.91
N GLN A 39 8.89 -2.19 4.03
CA GLN A 39 9.64 -2.62 2.85
C GLN A 39 11.12 -2.81 3.18
N GLU A 40 11.66 -1.92 4.02
CA GLU A 40 13.04 -1.97 4.47
C GLU A 40 13.15 -1.34 5.85
N LEU A 41 14.03 -1.86 6.67
CA LEU A 41 14.42 -1.29 7.94
C LEU A 41 15.93 -1.19 7.99
N THR A 42 16.46 0.02 8.17
CA THR A 42 17.90 0.28 8.27
C THR A 42 18.26 0.71 9.69
N VAL A 43 19.17 -0.02 10.32
CA VAL A 43 19.77 0.33 11.61
C VAL A 43 20.94 1.28 11.37
N ARG A 44 20.87 2.47 11.96
CA ARG A 44 21.91 3.50 11.84
C ARG A 44 22.96 3.36 12.94
N ALA A 45 24.13 3.95 12.70
CA ALA A 45 25.26 3.91 13.64
C ALA A 45 24.95 4.58 15.00
N ASP A 46 24.03 5.55 15.03
CA ASP A 46 23.55 6.22 16.26
C ASP A 46 22.49 5.41 17.02
N GLY A 47 22.13 4.23 16.53
CA GLY A 47 21.11 3.37 17.09
C GLY A 47 19.66 3.76 16.75
N SER A 48 19.45 4.81 15.95
CA SER A 48 18.16 5.12 15.35
C SER A 48 17.86 4.17 14.18
N TRP A 49 16.60 4.06 13.80
CA TRP A 49 16.18 3.25 12.66
C TRP A 49 15.48 4.12 11.62
N THR A 50 15.80 3.88 10.35
CA THR A 50 14.99 4.37 9.23
C THR A 50 14.10 3.24 8.76
N VAL A 51 12.79 3.48 8.76
CA VAL A 51 11.77 2.55 8.28
C VAL A 51 11.24 3.04 6.94
N ALA A 52 11.49 2.31 5.88
CA ALA A 52 10.86 2.49 4.59
C ALA A 52 9.47 1.84 4.62
N LEU A 53 8.45 2.64 4.86
CA LEU A 53 7.06 2.21 4.96
C LEU A 53 6.43 2.22 3.57
N ARG A 54 5.99 1.06 3.10
CA ARG A 54 5.24 0.89 1.87
C ARG A 54 3.75 1.10 2.14
N LEU A 55 3.15 2.08 1.48
CA LEU A 55 1.72 2.35 1.47
C LEU A 55 1.12 1.87 0.15
N GLN A 56 0.10 1.03 0.22
CA GLN A 56 -0.51 0.43 -0.95
C GLN A 56 -1.98 0.83 -1.08
N ASN A 57 -2.34 1.36 -2.24
CA ASN A 57 -3.70 1.70 -2.61
C ASN A 57 -4.30 0.58 -3.45
N PHE A 58 -5.25 -0.17 -2.89
CA PHE A 58 -6.01 -1.20 -3.60
C PHE A 58 -7.29 -0.69 -4.28
N SER A 59 -7.57 0.60 -4.18
CA SER A 59 -8.72 1.21 -4.85
C SER A 59 -8.49 1.30 -6.36
N SER A 60 -9.57 1.37 -7.12
CA SER A 60 -9.49 1.57 -8.58
C SER A 60 -9.24 3.03 -8.99
N MET A 61 -9.07 3.94 -8.02
CA MET A 61 -8.85 5.37 -8.21
C MET A 61 -7.68 5.87 -7.37
N PRO A 62 -7.06 6.99 -7.71
CA PRO A 62 -6.04 7.62 -6.86
C PRO A 62 -6.58 7.92 -5.47
N MET A 63 -5.68 7.85 -4.48
CA MET A 63 -5.97 8.13 -3.07
C MET A 63 -4.81 8.94 -2.48
N THR A 64 -5.11 10.07 -1.84
CA THR A 64 -4.12 10.85 -1.11
C THR A 64 -4.03 10.33 0.30
N PHE A 65 -2.84 9.91 0.72
CA PHE A 65 -2.55 9.49 2.08
C PHE A 65 -2.22 10.72 2.92
N ASP A 66 -3.12 11.09 3.83
CA ASP A 66 -3.05 12.35 4.56
C ASP A 66 -2.30 12.22 5.87
N ASN A 67 -2.58 11.15 6.63
CA ASN A 67 -1.97 10.89 7.93
C ASN A 67 -1.76 9.41 8.16
N VAL A 68 -0.61 9.04 8.69
CA VAL A 68 -0.25 7.68 9.09
C VAL A 68 0.14 7.72 10.57
N SER A 69 -0.47 6.87 11.38
CA SER A 69 -0.18 6.69 12.80
C SER A 69 -0.19 5.20 13.12
N LEU A 70 1.00 4.57 13.09
CA LEU A 70 1.16 3.14 13.24
C LEU A 70 2.17 2.83 14.36
N GLN A 71 1.81 1.93 15.26
CA GLN A 71 2.72 1.33 16.22
C GLN A 71 3.50 0.22 15.56
N LEU A 72 4.81 0.30 15.55
CA LEU A 72 5.71 -0.77 15.10
C LEU A 72 6.17 -1.60 16.29
N LYS A 73 6.00 -2.91 16.19
CA LYS A 73 6.63 -3.89 17.09
C LYS A 73 7.54 -4.81 16.31
N VAL A 74 8.62 -5.26 16.94
CA VAL A 74 9.53 -6.28 16.42
C VAL A 74 9.63 -7.41 17.44
N SER A 75 9.29 -8.64 17.04
CA SER A 75 9.23 -9.83 17.94
C SER A 75 8.56 -9.52 19.28
N ASP A 76 7.40 -8.87 19.27
CA ASP A 76 6.62 -8.44 20.44
C ASP A 76 7.17 -7.23 21.24
N GLU A 77 8.39 -6.79 20.98
CA GLU A 77 8.97 -5.58 21.58
C GLU A 77 8.49 -4.32 20.87
N ASP A 78 8.15 -3.30 21.65
CA ASP A 78 7.73 -2.00 21.11
C ASP A 78 8.94 -1.30 20.47
N ALA A 79 8.90 -1.11 19.16
CA ALA A 79 9.95 -0.39 18.43
C ALA A 79 9.69 1.11 18.32
N GLY A 80 8.45 1.54 18.53
CA GLY A 80 8.07 2.94 18.46
C GLY A 80 6.93 3.23 17.50
N GLN A 81 6.56 4.49 17.41
CA GLN A 81 5.42 4.94 16.63
C GLN A 81 5.87 5.59 15.32
N LEU A 82 5.32 5.13 14.21
CA LEU A 82 5.49 5.73 12.89
C LEU A 82 4.40 6.79 12.71
N GLN A 83 4.77 8.06 12.86
CA GLN A 83 3.85 9.18 12.68
C GLN A 83 4.33 10.07 11.55
N LEU A 84 3.52 10.24 10.52
CA LEU A 84 3.84 11.11 9.40
C LEU A 84 2.58 11.62 8.71
N LYS A 85 2.73 12.76 8.04
CA LYS A 85 1.71 13.36 7.17
C LYS A 85 2.29 13.42 5.76
N PRO A 86 2.26 12.32 5.00
CA PRO A 86 2.96 12.25 3.73
C PRO A 86 2.33 13.16 2.66
N ALA A 87 1.03 13.46 2.76
CA ALA A 87 0.28 14.19 1.74
C ALA A 87 0.53 13.64 0.32
N LEU A 88 0.68 12.32 0.22
CA LEU A 88 1.14 11.60 -0.97
C LEU A 88 -0.04 11.02 -1.73
N SER A 89 -0.17 11.38 -3.01
CA SER A 89 -1.20 10.78 -3.88
C SER A 89 -0.66 9.52 -4.55
N ILE A 90 -1.27 8.38 -4.24
CA ILE A 90 -0.93 7.08 -4.81
C ILE A 90 -2.01 6.68 -5.81
N GLY A 91 -1.61 6.35 -7.03
CA GLY A 91 -2.51 5.90 -8.11
C GLY A 91 -3.33 4.68 -7.73
N GLY A 92 -4.40 4.42 -8.49
CA GLY A 92 -5.20 3.21 -8.29
C GLY A 92 -4.37 1.93 -8.52
N VAL A 93 -4.55 0.93 -7.64
CA VAL A 93 -3.84 -0.37 -7.70
C VAL A 93 -2.30 -0.19 -7.72
N SER A 94 -1.81 0.81 -6.99
CA SER A 94 -0.37 1.17 -6.93
C SER A 94 0.09 1.29 -5.49
N ALA A 95 1.39 1.39 -5.30
CA ALA A 95 2.02 1.62 -4.00
C ALA A 95 3.15 2.62 -4.12
N ASP A 96 3.47 3.26 -3.00
CA ASP A 96 4.63 4.13 -2.86
C ASP A 96 5.28 3.94 -1.49
N VAL A 97 6.49 4.45 -1.31
CA VAL A 97 7.30 4.25 -0.12
C VAL A 97 7.64 5.59 0.51
N VAL A 98 7.45 5.67 1.82
CA VAL A 98 7.83 6.84 2.62
C VAL A 98 8.80 6.42 3.73
N ASN A 99 9.81 7.24 4.00
CA ASN A 99 10.78 6.96 5.03
C ASN A 99 10.40 7.66 6.34
N VAL A 100 10.52 6.92 7.44
CA VAL A 100 10.28 7.42 8.80
C VAL A 100 11.47 7.06 9.66
N ASP A 101 12.05 8.06 10.33
CA ASP A 101 13.10 7.83 11.31
C ASP A 101 12.49 7.68 12.71
N ILE A 102 12.90 6.66 13.42
CA ILE A 102 12.46 6.38 14.79
C ILE A 102 13.64 6.15 15.72
N LYS A 103 13.40 6.39 17.01
CA LYS A 103 14.32 5.98 18.09
C LYS A 103 13.69 4.77 18.78
N PRO A 104 14.16 3.55 18.49
CA PRO A 104 13.56 2.33 19.04
C PRO A 104 13.83 2.22 20.55
N SER A 105 12.96 1.47 21.24
CA SER A 105 13.16 1.12 22.64
C SER A 105 14.43 0.28 22.82
N SER A 106 14.92 0.18 24.06
CA SER A 106 16.07 -0.67 24.37
C SER A 106 15.79 -2.16 24.10
N GLY A 107 14.57 -2.63 24.39
CA GLY A 107 14.14 -4.01 24.10
C GLY A 107 14.16 -4.30 22.61
N ALA A 108 13.57 -3.43 21.80
CA ALA A 108 13.57 -3.57 20.34
C ALA A 108 14.99 -3.57 19.76
N ARG A 109 15.89 -2.71 20.29
CA ARG A 109 17.31 -2.70 19.87
C ARG A 109 18.03 -4.02 20.20
N LEU A 110 17.74 -4.60 21.37
CA LEU A 110 18.34 -5.87 21.77
C LEU A 110 17.88 -7.01 20.85
N VAL A 111 16.59 -7.11 20.58
CA VAL A 111 16.01 -8.12 19.67
C VAL A 111 16.57 -7.95 18.26
N MET A 112 16.71 -6.71 17.78
CA MET A 112 17.31 -6.41 16.47
C MET A 112 18.77 -6.85 16.42
N ALA A 113 19.58 -6.51 17.44
CA ALA A 113 20.98 -6.89 17.50
C ALA A 113 21.15 -8.42 17.50
N ASP A 114 20.32 -9.13 18.24
CA ASP A 114 20.29 -10.58 18.30
C ASP A 114 19.91 -11.22 16.95
N ALA A 115 18.91 -10.67 16.25
CA ALA A 115 18.54 -11.12 14.92
C ALA A 115 19.66 -10.88 13.90
N LEU A 116 20.32 -9.71 13.94
CA LEU A 116 21.45 -9.38 13.07
C LEU A 116 22.65 -10.28 13.33
N ALA A 117 23.02 -10.50 14.59
CA ALA A 117 24.15 -11.35 14.95
C ALA A 117 23.94 -12.82 14.57
N GLY A 118 22.71 -13.32 14.74
CA GLY A 118 22.35 -14.70 14.44
C GLY A 118 21.91 -14.95 12.99
N ASN A 119 21.90 -13.93 12.12
CA ASN A 119 21.33 -13.98 10.77
C ASN A 119 19.91 -14.57 10.77
N ARG A 120 19.07 -14.13 11.71
CA ARG A 120 17.72 -14.65 11.90
C ARG A 120 16.69 -13.71 11.30
N THR A 121 15.59 -14.31 10.84
CA THR A 121 14.38 -13.60 10.43
C THR A 121 13.80 -12.84 11.61
N LEU A 122 13.44 -11.57 11.40
CA LEU A 122 12.82 -10.72 12.40
C LEU A 122 11.32 -10.55 12.09
N GLY A 123 10.46 -11.04 12.98
CA GLY A 123 9.02 -10.79 12.90
C GLY A 123 8.70 -9.34 13.26
N TYR A 124 7.72 -8.75 12.58
CA TYR A 124 7.20 -7.43 12.93
C TYR A 124 5.67 -7.36 12.83
N SER A 125 5.09 -6.39 13.52
CA SER A 125 3.70 -6.01 13.36
C SER A 125 3.54 -4.50 13.29
N LEU A 126 2.54 -4.05 12.50
CA LEU A 126 2.08 -2.67 12.40
C LEU A 126 0.62 -2.63 12.83
N LYS A 127 0.30 -1.79 13.82
CA LYS A 127 -1.08 -1.56 14.27
C LYS A 127 -1.36 -0.06 14.39
N GLY A 128 -2.52 0.35 13.94
CA GLY A 128 -2.96 1.75 14.06
C GLY A 128 -3.85 2.19 12.94
N THR A 129 -3.69 3.41 12.47
CA THR A 129 -4.60 4.01 11.49
C THR A 129 -3.88 4.72 10.35
N VAL A 130 -4.51 4.69 9.19
CA VAL A 130 -4.15 5.50 8.03
C VAL A 130 -5.38 6.30 7.61
N SER A 131 -5.26 7.62 7.57
CA SER A 131 -6.28 8.49 7.00
C SER A 131 -5.93 8.82 5.56
N ALA A 132 -6.87 8.59 4.67
CA ALA A 132 -6.66 8.84 3.24
C ALA A 132 -7.92 9.39 2.57
N THR A 133 -7.71 10.21 1.55
CA THR A 133 -8.76 10.87 0.76
C THR A 133 -8.79 10.28 -0.65
N PRO A 134 -9.76 9.40 -0.99
CA PRO A 134 -9.93 8.94 -2.36
C PRO A 134 -10.36 10.10 -3.26
N GLN A 135 -9.93 10.09 -4.51
CA GLN A 135 -10.26 11.13 -5.49
C GLN A 135 -11.78 11.37 -5.56
N GLU A 136 -12.21 12.63 -5.47
CA GLU A 136 -13.63 13.04 -5.49
C GLU A 136 -14.48 12.48 -4.33
N LYS A 137 -13.84 12.06 -3.23
CA LYS A 137 -14.50 11.53 -2.04
C LYS A 137 -14.08 12.29 -0.78
N LYS A 138 -14.77 12.03 0.33
CA LYS A 138 -14.37 12.52 1.64
C LYS A 138 -13.22 11.65 2.19
N GLN A 139 -12.40 12.26 3.03
CA GLN A 139 -11.38 11.56 3.80
C GLN A 139 -12.00 10.42 4.62
N ARG A 140 -11.27 9.32 4.70
CA ARG A 140 -11.61 8.15 5.50
C ARG A 140 -10.40 7.75 6.34
N THR A 141 -10.68 7.18 7.50
CA THR A 141 -9.66 6.55 8.35
C THR A 141 -9.85 5.05 8.27
N PHE A 142 -8.75 4.34 8.05
CA PHE A 142 -8.70 2.89 7.92
C PHE A 142 -7.83 2.34 9.04
N GLU A 143 -8.25 1.23 9.63
CA GLU A 143 -7.46 0.48 10.60
C GLU A 143 -6.44 -0.40 9.87
N ILE A 144 -5.23 -0.44 10.39
CA ILE A 144 -4.15 -1.31 9.92
C ILE A 144 -3.80 -2.28 11.05
N ASP A 145 -3.85 -3.56 10.77
CA ASP A 145 -3.30 -4.63 11.59
C ASP A 145 -2.58 -5.60 10.64
N SER A 146 -1.28 -5.43 10.48
CA SER A 146 -0.47 -6.26 9.60
C SER A 146 0.70 -6.89 10.36
N ARG A 147 1.07 -8.10 9.95
CA ARG A 147 2.22 -8.85 10.48
C ARG A 147 2.99 -9.45 9.32
N SER A 148 4.31 -9.39 9.42
CA SER A 148 5.20 -10.00 8.43
C SER A 148 6.59 -10.20 9.04
N THR A 149 7.55 -10.52 8.21
CA THR A 149 8.94 -10.76 8.60
C THR A 149 9.90 -9.95 7.73
N LEU A 150 11.06 -9.67 8.29
CA LEU A 150 12.19 -9.06 7.60
C LEU A 150 13.39 -10.00 7.72
N ASN A 151 14.17 -10.09 6.64
CA ASN A 151 15.41 -10.83 6.59
C ASN A 151 16.57 -9.88 6.31
N GLN A 152 17.77 -10.21 6.74
CA GLN A 152 18.92 -9.41 6.42
C GLN A 152 19.13 -9.32 4.91
N ALA A 153 19.39 -8.12 4.41
CA ALA A 153 19.71 -7.89 3.02
C ALA A 153 21.17 -8.34 2.75
N PRO A 154 21.41 -9.32 1.86
CA PRO A 154 22.76 -9.78 1.57
C PRO A 154 23.68 -8.65 1.13
N GLY A 155 24.86 -8.54 1.76
CA GLY A 155 25.84 -7.51 1.44
C GLY A 155 25.56 -6.11 1.98
N LEU A 156 24.47 -5.91 2.73
CA LEU A 156 24.07 -4.63 3.33
C LEU A 156 23.97 -4.77 4.85
N PRO A 157 25.04 -4.56 5.60
CA PRO A 157 25.01 -4.67 7.07
C PRO A 157 24.02 -3.71 7.68
N GLY A 158 23.18 -4.20 8.61
CA GLY A 158 22.16 -3.38 9.30
C GLY A 158 20.91 -3.07 8.48
N VAL A 159 20.75 -3.65 7.29
CA VAL A 159 19.58 -3.51 6.45
C VAL A 159 18.78 -4.80 6.44
N LEU A 160 17.45 -4.71 6.68
CA LEU A 160 16.51 -5.82 6.64
C LEU A 160 15.36 -5.51 5.65
N ARG A 161 14.95 -6.55 4.91
CA ARG A 161 13.84 -6.49 3.93
C ARG A 161 12.90 -7.68 4.06
#